data_a63596615667e37b87b16646188be87f
#
_entry.id   a63596615667e37b87b16646188be87f
#
_cell.length_a   1.000
_cell.length_b   1.000
_cell.length_c   1.000
_cell.angle_alpha   90.00
_cell.angle_beta   90.00
_cell.angle_gamma   90.00
#
_symmetry.space_group_name_H-M   'P 1'
#
loop_
_entity.id
_entity.type
_entity.pdbx_description
1 polymer ?
#
loop_
_entity_poly.entity_id
_entity_poly.type
_entity_poly.pdbx_seq_one_letter_code
_entity_poly.pdbx_strand_id
1 'polypeptide(L)'
;MEEIIKITERNGKSVVSAKELYDFLGYDKSQWSRWYQSNIINNEFSIEGVDYQPIDIMSNGNKTKEFAISIDFAKELSMLARTEKGKQARLYFISCEKKINEINKPSYLMEVPLS
;
A
#
# COMPACT_ATOMS: atom_id res chain seq x y z
N MET A 1 -8.68 -10.69 -11.09
CA MET A 1 -8.59 -9.22 -11.10
C MET A 1 -7.25 -8.79 -11.66
N GLU A 2 -7.29 -7.82 -12.53
CA GLU A 2 -6.08 -7.29 -13.12
C GLU A 2 -5.22 -6.60 -12.06
N GLU A 3 -3.90 -6.78 -12.18
CA GLU A 3 -2.98 -6.15 -11.25
C GLU A 3 -2.94 -4.64 -11.48
N ILE A 4 -3.34 -3.89 -10.46
CA ILE A 4 -3.35 -2.44 -10.53
C ILE A 4 -2.04 -1.87 -10.00
N ILE A 5 -1.57 -2.41 -8.87
CA ILE A 5 -0.35 -1.98 -8.21
C ILE A 5 0.38 -3.24 -7.80
N LYS A 6 1.68 -3.26 -8.04
CA LYS A 6 2.48 -4.44 -7.72
C LYS A 6 2.65 -4.59 -6.21
N ILE A 7 2.43 -5.80 -5.72
CA ILE A 7 2.68 -6.16 -4.33
C ILE A 7 3.95 -6.97 -4.28
N THR A 8 4.88 -6.57 -3.44
CA THR A 8 6.14 -7.27 -3.27
C THR A 8 6.32 -7.69 -1.82
N GLU A 9 7.29 -8.56 -1.58
CA GLU A 9 7.59 -9.00 -0.23
C GLU A 9 8.88 -8.37 0.24
N ARG A 10 8.86 -7.90 1.48
CA ARG A 10 10.03 -7.25 2.07
C ARG A 10 10.10 -7.65 3.53
N ASN A 11 11.19 -8.31 3.91
CA ASN A 11 11.37 -8.81 5.28
C ASN A 11 10.18 -9.64 5.77
N GLY A 12 9.64 -10.48 4.86
CA GLY A 12 8.53 -11.36 5.20
C GLY A 12 7.16 -10.71 5.20
N LYS A 13 7.07 -9.44 4.82
CA LYS A 13 5.81 -8.70 4.80
C LYS A 13 5.45 -8.30 3.38
N SER A 14 4.16 -8.32 3.09
CA SER A 14 3.66 -7.84 1.80
C SER A 14 3.56 -6.33 1.83
N VAL A 15 4.20 -5.67 0.87
CA VAL A 15 4.24 -4.22 0.80
C VAL A 15 3.96 -3.72 -0.60
N VAL A 16 3.59 -2.47 -0.69
CA VAL A 16 3.38 -1.81 -1.98
C VAL A 16 4.15 -0.49 -1.99
N SER A 17 4.42 0.00 -3.20
CA SER A 17 5.08 1.29 -3.38
C SER A 17 4.08 2.41 -3.13
N ALA A 18 4.40 3.30 -2.20
CA ALA A 18 3.55 4.46 -1.95
C ALA A 18 3.48 5.36 -3.17
N LYS A 19 4.58 5.47 -3.91
CA LYS A 19 4.61 6.31 -5.10
C LYS A 19 3.73 5.75 -6.20
N GLU A 20 3.73 4.42 -6.39
CA GLU A 20 2.83 3.80 -7.35
C GLU A 20 1.38 4.03 -6.98
N LEU A 21 1.07 3.91 -5.70
CA LEU A 21 -0.29 4.19 -5.23
C LEU A 21 -0.65 5.64 -5.49
N TYR A 22 0.24 6.55 -5.17
CA TYR A 22 0.03 7.97 -5.39
C TYR A 22 -0.30 8.26 -6.85
N ASP A 23 0.50 7.68 -7.76
CA ASP A 23 0.29 7.86 -9.19
C ASP A 23 -1.04 7.27 -9.65
N PHE A 24 -1.38 6.09 -9.15
CA PHE A 24 -2.65 5.46 -9.49
C PHE A 24 -3.85 6.33 -9.06
N LEU A 25 -3.72 6.95 -7.89
CA LEU A 25 -4.80 7.78 -7.36
C LEU A 25 -5.00 9.08 -8.14
N GLY A 26 -4.06 9.41 -9.03
CA GLY A 26 -4.24 10.54 -9.93
C GLY A 26 -3.80 11.89 -9.38
N TYR A 27 -3.05 11.90 -8.30
CA TYR A 27 -2.54 13.16 -7.76
C TYR A 27 -1.45 13.75 -8.66
N ASP A 28 -1.28 15.05 -8.57
CA ASP A 28 -0.26 15.78 -9.34
C ASP A 28 1.13 15.39 -8.85
N LYS A 29 2.02 15.06 -9.77
CA LYS A 29 3.38 14.66 -9.42
C LYS A 29 4.15 15.74 -8.65
N SER A 30 3.83 17.01 -8.88
CA SER A 30 4.49 18.10 -8.17
C SER A 30 4.12 18.16 -6.69
N GLN A 31 3.06 17.47 -6.28
CA GLN A 31 2.60 17.47 -4.89
C GLN A 31 3.05 16.25 -4.10
N TRP A 32 3.88 15.39 -4.71
CA TRP A 32 4.33 14.16 -4.05
C TRP A 32 4.96 14.41 -2.67
N SER A 33 5.89 15.35 -2.60
CA SER A 33 6.59 15.65 -1.35
C SER A 33 5.63 16.14 -0.27
N ARG A 34 4.74 17.05 -0.63
CA ARG A 34 3.75 17.57 0.32
C ARG A 34 2.81 16.46 0.80
N TRP A 35 2.39 15.61 -0.14
CA TRP A 35 1.47 14.54 0.17
C TRP A 35 2.07 13.52 1.14
N TYR A 36 3.29 13.06 0.87
CA TYR A 36 3.85 12.04 1.76
C TYR A 36 4.22 12.61 3.12
N GLN A 37 4.62 13.87 3.19
CA GLN A 37 4.89 14.49 4.49
C GLN A 37 3.63 14.53 5.34
N SER A 38 2.51 14.92 4.76
CA SER A 38 1.26 15.02 5.51
C SER A 38 0.65 13.67 5.84
N ASN A 39 0.68 12.74 4.90
CA ASN A 39 -0.09 11.50 5.05
C ASN A 39 0.73 10.32 5.53
N ILE A 40 2.04 10.35 5.39
CA ILE A 40 2.89 9.25 5.84
C ILE A 40 3.73 9.66 7.03
N ILE A 41 4.59 10.67 6.86
CA ILE A 41 5.56 11.03 7.90
C ILE A 41 4.89 11.69 9.11
N ASN A 42 4.05 12.68 8.87
CA ASN A 42 3.40 13.44 9.95
C ASN A 42 2.03 12.90 10.34
N ASN A 43 1.71 11.71 9.87
CA ASN A 43 0.46 11.04 10.21
C ASN A 43 0.61 10.44 11.60
N GLU A 44 -0.12 10.96 12.59
CA GLU A 44 0.03 10.50 13.96
C GLU A 44 -0.40 9.04 14.17
N PHE A 45 -1.11 8.47 13.21
CA PHE A 45 -1.57 7.09 13.31
C PHE A 45 -0.68 6.11 12.54
N SER A 46 0.32 6.59 11.82
CA SER A 46 1.24 5.71 11.10
C SER A 46 2.49 5.47 11.93
N ILE A 47 3.01 4.25 11.84
CA ILE A 47 4.17 3.84 12.62
C ILE A 47 5.25 3.36 11.68
N GLU A 48 6.41 4.01 11.73
CA GLU A 48 7.55 3.59 10.93
C GLU A 48 7.97 2.18 11.33
N GLY A 49 8.24 1.35 10.34
CA GLY A 49 8.60 -0.05 10.58
C GLY A 49 7.41 -0.97 10.66
N VAL A 50 6.21 -0.44 10.85
CA VAL A 50 4.96 -1.21 10.88
C VAL A 50 4.12 -0.88 9.65
N ASP A 51 3.80 0.39 9.49
CA ASP A 51 2.95 0.84 8.40
C ASP A 51 3.74 1.25 7.17
N TYR A 52 4.94 1.77 7.36
CA TYR A 52 5.77 2.19 6.25
C TYR A 52 7.25 2.08 6.59
N GLN A 53 8.07 2.00 5.54
CA GLN A 53 9.52 1.99 5.64
C GLN A 53 10.06 2.94 4.57
N PRO A 54 10.78 4.00 4.96
CA PRO A 54 11.35 4.93 3.96
C PRO A 54 12.41 4.25 3.13
N ILE A 55 12.45 4.61 1.86
CA ILE A 55 13.43 4.10 0.90
C ILE A 55 13.94 5.28 0.10
N ASP A 56 15.25 5.46 0.03
CA ASP A 56 15.83 6.48 -0.86
C ASP A 56 16.10 5.83 -2.20
N ILE A 57 15.63 6.47 -3.27
CA ILE A 57 15.89 5.98 -4.62
C ILE A 57 16.51 7.09 -5.46
N MET A 58 17.25 6.68 -6.47
CA MET A 58 17.84 7.62 -7.42
C MET A 58 16.97 7.66 -8.67
N SER A 59 16.63 8.87 -9.10
CA SER A 59 15.86 9.04 -10.31
C SER A 59 16.48 10.20 -11.09
N ASN A 60 16.97 9.91 -12.30
CA ASN A 60 17.62 10.91 -13.14
C ASN A 60 18.74 11.63 -12.42
N GLY A 61 19.52 10.90 -11.61
CA GLY A 61 20.64 11.46 -10.88
C GLY A 61 20.26 12.19 -9.59
N ASN A 62 18.97 12.29 -9.28
CA ASN A 62 18.50 12.95 -8.09
C ASN A 62 17.94 11.96 -7.09
N LYS A 63 18.23 12.19 -5.81
CA LYS A 63 17.63 11.40 -4.75
C LYS A 63 16.16 11.79 -4.60
N THR A 64 15.30 10.79 -4.50
CA THR A 64 13.89 11.03 -4.22
C THR A 64 13.42 10.05 -3.17
N LYS A 65 12.43 10.44 -2.41
CA LYS A 65 11.87 9.60 -1.37
C LYS A 65 10.84 8.64 -1.93
N GLU A 66 10.87 7.44 -1.40
CA GLU A 66 9.88 6.43 -1.69
C GLU A 66 9.58 5.72 -0.37
N PHE A 67 8.47 5.01 -0.32
CA PHE A 67 8.09 4.29 0.88
C PHE A 67 7.52 2.94 0.50
N ALA A 68 7.96 1.91 1.22
CA ALA A 68 7.29 0.62 1.17
C ALA A 68 6.22 0.68 2.25
N ILE A 69 4.95 0.52 1.89
CA ILE A 69 3.86 0.63 2.84
C ILE A 69 3.13 -0.71 2.95
N SER A 70 2.58 -0.97 4.12
CA SER A 70 1.80 -2.19 4.33
C SER A 70 0.50 -2.11 3.53
N ILE A 71 -0.10 -3.27 3.27
CA ILE A 71 -1.38 -3.30 2.56
C ILE A 71 -2.46 -2.58 3.37
N ASP A 72 -2.45 -2.74 4.69
CA ASP A 72 -3.40 -2.03 5.55
C ASP A 72 -3.27 -0.53 5.40
N PHE A 73 -2.04 -0.02 5.43
CA PHE A 73 -1.82 1.41 5.28
C PHE A 73 -2.20 1.88 3.88
N ALA A 74 -1.93 1.05 2.88
CA ALA A 74 -2.33 1.37 1.50
C ALA A 74 -3.85 1.50 1.39
N LYS A 75 -4.60 0.65 2.08
CA LYS A 75 -6.06 0.75 2.10
C LYS A 75 -6.51 2.07 2.73
N GLU A 76 -5.88 2.45 3.83
CA GLU A 76 -6.20 3.70 4.51
C GLU A 76 -5.94 4.91 3.62
N LEU A 77 -4.77 4.94 2.98
CA LEU A 77 -4.43 6.05 2.09
C LEU A 77 -5.37 6.12 0.89
N SER A 78 -5.79 4.97 0.38
CA SER A 78 -6.73 4.92 -0.73
C SER A 78 -8.07 5.53 -0.33
N MET A 79 -8.53 5.26 0.89
CA MET A 79 -9.80 5.82 1.39
C MET A 79 -9.73 7.33 1.54
N LEU A 80 -8.58 7.86 1.91
CA LEU A 80 -8.41 9.29 2.09
C LEU A 80 -8.56 10.07 0.77
N ALA A 81 -8.37 9.41 -0.35
CA ALA A 81 -8.50 10.07 -1.65
C ALA A 81 -9.94 10.46 -1.98
N ARG A 82 -10.92 9.72 -1.45
CA ARG A 82 -12.34 9.98 -1.66
C ARG A 82 -12.72 10.12 -3.13
N THR A 83 -12.17 9.22 -3.97
CA THR A 83 -12.42 9.23 -5.41
C THR A 83 -12.73 7.81 -5.88
N GLU A 84 -13.17 7.69 -7.14
CA GLU A 84 -13.37 6.38 -7.75
C GLU A 84 -12.06 5.58 -7.76
N LYS A 85 -10.95 6.25 -8.07
CA LYS A 85 -9.64 5.60 -8.07
C LYS A 85 -9.28 5.10 -6.68
N GLY A 86 -9.58 5.88 -5.66
CA GLY A 86 -9.34 5.48 -4.28
C GLY A 86 -10.14 4.25 -3.90
N LYS A 87 -11.39 4.21 -4.32
CA LYS A 87 -12.24 3.05 -4.07
C LYS A 87 -11.73 1.82 -4.80
N GLN A 88 -11.31 1.97 -6.06
CA GLN A 88 -10.75 0.88 -6.83
C GLN A 88 -9.50 0.31 -6.18
N ALA A 89 -8.61 1.20 -5.73
CA ALA A 89 -7.38 0.77 -5.07
C ALA A 89 -7.68 0.01 -3.78
N ARG A 90 -8.59 0.54 -2.98
CA ARG A 90 -8.98 -0.10 -1.72
C ARG A 90 -9.53 -1.50 -1.94
N LEU A 91 -10.43 -1.64 -2.90
CA LEU A 91 -11.02 -2.94 -3.21
C LEU A 91 -9.98 -3.91 -3.75
N TYR A 92 -9.05 -3.41 -4.54
CA TYR A 92 -7.95 -4.22 -5.04
C TYR A 92 -7.11 -4.78 -3.88
N PHE A 93 -6.74 -3.91 -2.93
CA PHE A 93 -5.92 -4.35 -1.79
C PHE A 93 -6.68 -5.35 -0.91
N ILE A 94 -7.97 -5.16 -0.73
CA ILE A 94 -8.79 -6.12 0.01
C ILE A 94 -8.77 -7.48 -0.68
N SER A 95 -8.89 -7.49 -2.00
CA SER A 95 -8.84 -8.71 -2.79
C SER A 95 -7.49 -9.41 -2.67
N CYS A 96 -6.41 -8.64 -2.75
CA CYS A 96 -5.06 -9.18 -2.62
C CYS A 96 -4.82 -9.75 -1.23
N GLU A 97 -5.32 -9.07 -0.22
CA GLU A 97 -5.19 -9.50 1.17
C GLU A 97 -5.89 -10.83 1.40
N LYS A 98 -7.07 -10.99 0.84
CA LYS A 98 -7.78 -12.27 0.91
C LYS A 98 -6.99 -13.39 0.28
N LYS A 99 -6.40 -13.13 -0.87
CA LYS A 99 -5.62 -14.13 -1.58
C LYS A 99 -4.39 -14.54 -0.78
N ILE A 100 -3.71 -13.57 -0.20
CA ILE A 100 -2.53 -13.85 0.62
C ILE A 100 -2.91 -14.68 1.83
N ASN A 101 -4.00 -14.35 2.49
CA ASN A 101 -4.46 -15.08 3.67
C ASN A 101 -4.85 -16.51 3.33
N GLU A 102 -5.45 -16.72 2.17
CA GLU A 102 -5.80 -18.06 1.73
C GLU A 102 -4.57 -18.93 1.48
N ILE A 103 -3.55 -18.33 0.87
CA ILE A 103 -2.30 -19.05 0.58
C ILE A 103 -1.56 -19.42 1.86
N ASN A 104 -1.54 -18.53 2.84
CA ASN A 104 -0.79 -18.72 4.07
C ASN A 104 -1.57 -19.45 5.16
N LYS A 105 -2.83 -19.74 4.93
CA LYS A 105 -3.68 -20.37 5.91
C LYS A 105 -3.40 -21.87 5.98
N PRO A 106 -3.22 -22.44 7.17
CA PRO A 106 -3.07 -23.89 7.30
C PRO A 106 -4.30 -24.60 6.76
N SER A 107 -4.10 -25.74 6.10
CA SER A 107 -5.20 -26.43 5.44
C SER A 107 -6.33 -26.83 6.39
N TYR A 108 -6.00 -27.18 7.63
CA TYR A 108 -7.05 -27.55 8.58
C TYR A 108 -7.95 -26.38 8.96
N LEU A 109 -7.47 -25.15 8.82
CA LEU A 109 -8.29 -23.97 9.09
C LEU A 109 -9.15 -23.59 7.88
N MET A 110 -8.73 -24.00 6.70
CA MET A 110 -9.46 -23.65 5.48
C MET A 110 -10.77 -24.43 5.34
N GLU A 111 -10.88 -25.52 6.06
CA GLU A 111 -12.05 -26.39 5.95
C GLU A 111 -13.04 -26.22 7.08
N VAL A 112 -12.86 -25.25 7.91
CA VAL A 112 -13.80 -25.01 9.00
C VAL A 112 -15.14 -24.59 8.41
N PRO A 113 -16.18 -25.38 8.62
CA PRO A 113 -17.50 -25.04 8.09
C PRO A 113 -18.07 -23.84 8.81
N LEU A 114 -18.73 -23.02 8.06
CA LEU A 114 -19.45 -21.89 8.62
C LEU A 114 -20.86 -22.37 8.93
N SER A 115 -21.03 -22.83 10.09
CA SER A 115 -22.34 -23.29 10.50
C SER A 115 -23.13 -22.23 11.19
#